data_512748ac912b4edf5e0a7a1f2a3df569
#
_entry.id   512748ac912b4edf5e0a7a1f2a3df569
#
_cell.length_a   1.000
_cell.length_b   1.000
_cell.length_c   1.000
_cell.angle_alpha   90.00
_cell.angle_beta   90.00
_cell.angle_gamma   90.00
#
_symmetry.space_group_name_H-M   'P 1'
#
loop_
_entity.id
_entity.type
_entity.pdbx_description
1 polymer ?
#
loop_
_entity_poly.entity_id
_entity_poly.type
_entity_poly.pdbx_seq_one_letter_code
_entity_poly.pdbx_strand_id
1 'polypeptide(L)'
;KNPHSSKCIRCATCDGFPCLVYAKSDAQVLCVDPALAYPNVGLVTNALVKRLETDDSGREVTRVIVERNGETTTFSGSIVVVACGAINSAALLLRSANDKHPRGLANGSDVVGRHYMGHVNSVVMAISKCPNPTVFQKSLAVNDFYFGSKEWEYPMGHISFVGKLDGDALRGGAPALVPGWTLDQMGRHSLDFWL
;
A
#
# COMPACT_ATOMS: atom_id res chain seq x y z
N LYS A 1 -20.93 -15.47 -12.92
CA LYS A 1 -20.43 -14.58 -11.85
C LYS A 1 -19.14 -13.97 -12.35
N ASN A 2 -19.05 -12.65 -12.38
CA ASN A 2 -17.78 -12.02 -12.62
C ASN A 2 -16.82 -12.38 -11.45
N PRO A 3 -15.73 -13.13 -11.67
CA PRO A 3 -14.82 -13.52 -10.60
C PRO A 3 -14.14 -12.32 -9.92
N HIS A 4 -14.22 -11.14 -10.56
CA HIS A 4 -13.58 -9.92 -10.11
C HIS A 4 -14.49 -8.98 -9.30
N SER A 5 -15.71 -9.37 -8.96
CA SER A 5 -16.57 -8.61 -8.07
C SER A 5 -17.49 -9.51 -7.27
N SER A 6 -17.24 -9.62 -6.00
CA SER A 6 -18.06 -10.39 -5.08
C SER A 6 -18.59 -9.47 -3.98
N LYS A 7 -19.71 -9.83 -3.37
CA LYS A 7 -20.22 -9.12 -2.21
C LYS A 7 -19.35 -9.41 -0.99
N CYS A 8 -19.07 -8.38 -0.20
CA CYS A 8 -18.37 -8.53 1.07
C CYS A 8 -19.14 -9.47 2.01
N ILE A 9 -18.45 -10.45 2.56
CA ILE A 9 -19.00 -11.43 3.51
C ILE A 9 -18.79 -11.00 4.98
N ARG A 10 -18.21 -9.82 5.21
CA ARG A 10 -17.92 -9.28 6.54
C ARG A 10 -17.14 -10.27 7.42
N CYS A 11 -16.04 -10.78 6.90
CA CYS A 11 -15.16 -11.71 7.62
C CYS A 11 -14.37 -11.02 8.75
N ALA A 12 -13.92 -11.80 9.73
CA ALA A 12 -13.19 -11.32 10.91
C ALA A 12 -11.80 -10.73 10.58
N THR A 13 -11.19 -11.17 9.50
CA THR A 13 -9.82 -10.82 9.12
C THR A 13 -9.77 -9.81 7.97
N CYS A 14 -10.68 -8.83 7.96
CA CYS A 14 -10.79 -7.90 6.84
C CYS A 14 -9.56 -7.01 6.68
N ASP A 15 -9.03 -6.48 7.78
CA ASP A 15 -7.91 -5.55 7.73
C ASP A 15 -6.56 -6.27 7.76
N GLY A 16 -5.58 -5.71 7.06
CA GLY A 16 -4.25 -6.29 6.95
C GLY A 16 -4.12 -7.50 6.02
N PHE A 17 -5.22 -8.00 5.41
CA PHE A 17 -5.21 -9.19 4.56
C PHE A 17 -5.79 -8.93 3.17
N PRO A 18 -5.28 -9.61 2.11
CA PRO A 18 -5.94 -9.64 0.81
C PRO A 18 -7.36 -10.20 0.93
N CYS A 19 -8.27 -9.68 0.12
CA CYS A 19 -9.65 -10.16 0.11
C CYS A 19 -9.80 -11.42 -0.74
N LEU A 20 -9.97 -12.59 -0.12
CA LEU A 20 -10.11 -13.86 -0.82
C LEU A 20 -11.38 -13.98 -1.66
N VAL A 21 -12.37 -13.12 -1.45
CA VAL A 21 -13.62 -13.08 -2.21
C VAL A 21 -13.70 -11.91 -3.19
N TYR A 22 -12.59 -11.21 -3.45
CA TYR A 22 -12.52 -10.10 -4.40
C TYR A 22 -13.55 -8.97 -4.12
N ALA A 23 -13.82 -8.70 -2.86
CA ALA A 23 -14.77 -7.66 -2.44
C ALA A 23 -14.10 -6.32 -2.07
N LYS A 24 -12.77 -6.25 -2.12
CA LYS A 24 -12.02 -5.00 -1.97
C LYS A 24 -11.74 -4.39 -3.34
N SER A 25 -11.84 -3.08 -3.40
CA SER A 25 -11.53 -2.29 -4.61
C SER A 25 -10.04 -1.98 -4.67
N ASP A 26 -9.22 -3.01 -4.86
CA ASP A 26 -7.79 -2.85 -5.08
C ASP A 26 -7.44 -2.76 -6.58
N ALA A 27 -6.21 -2.34 -6.87
CA ALA A 27 -5.76 -2.13 -8.24
C ALA A 27 -5.73 -3.42 -9.07
N GLN A 28 -5.48 -4.58 -8.46
CA GLN A 28 -5.53 -5.85 -9.17
C GLN A 28 -6.95 -6.14 -9.64
N VAL A 29 -7.92 -6.14 -8.71
CA VAL A 29 -9.31 -6.53 -8.97
C VAL A 29 -10.01 -5.56 -9.94
N LEU A 30 -9.77 -4.25 -9.79
CA LEU A 30 -10.48 -3.23 -10.57
C LEU A 30 -9.77 -2.80 -11.84
N CYS A 31 -8.46 -2.97 -11.93
CA CYS A 31 -7.69 -2.45 -13.06
C CYS A 31 -6.93 -3.55 -13.80
N VAL A 32 -6.07 -4.31 -13.12
CA VAL A 32 -5.17 -5.26 -13.78
C VAL A 32 -5.94 -6.43 -14.38
N ASP A 33 -6.74 -7.14 -13.56
CA ASP A 33 -7.48 -8.30 -14.04
C ASP A 33 -8.44 -7.97 -15.19
N PRO A 34 -9.22 -6.89 -15.15
CA PRO A 34 -10.03 -6.47 -16.29
C PRO A 34 -9.21 -6.09 -17.52
N ALA A 35 -8.06 -5.43 -17.34
CA ALA A 35 -7.20 -5.05 -18.45
C ALA A 35 -6.62 -6.26 -19.19
N LEU A 36 -6.27 -7.32 -18.46
CA LEU A 36 -5.75 -8.56 -19.05
C LEU A 36 -6.77 -9.32 -19.92
N ALA A 37 -8.04 -8.95 -19.87
CA ALA A 37 -9.05 -9.48 -20.81
C ALA A 37 -8.89 -8.96 -22.24
N TYR A 38 -8.08 -7.91 -22.44
CA TYR A 38 -7.82 -7.35 -23.76
C TYR A 38 -6.57 -7.98 -24.39
N PRO A 39 -6.64 -8.42 -25.66
CA PRO A 39 -5.55 -9.16 -26.30
C PRO A 39 -4.27 -8.35 -26.53
N ASN A 40 -4.34 -7.04 -26.45
CA ASN A 40 -3.22 -6.11 -26.58
C ASN A 40 -2.57 -5.75 -25.24
N VAL A 41 -3.02 -6.33 -24.12
CA VAL A 41 -2.45 -6.09 -22.79
C VAL A 41 -1.65 -7.29 -22.34
N GLY A 42 -0.41 -7.07 -21.94
CA GLY A 42 0.47 -8.10 -21.40
C GLY A 42 0.93 -7.76 -19.99
N LEU A 43 0.96 -8.75 -19.12
CA LEU A 43 1.55 -8.67 -17.77
C LEU A 43 2.80 -9.53 -17.73
N VAL A 44 3.93 -8.91 -17.40
CA VAL A 44 5.20 -9.62 -17.20
C VAL A 44 5.52 -9.62 -15.72
N THR A 45 5.50 -10.81 -15.12
CA THR A 45 5.80 -11.04 -13.70
C THR A 45 7.23 -11.53 -13.49
N ASN A 46 7.72 -11.49 -12.23
CA ASN A 46 9.09 -11.84 -11.85
C ASN A 46 10.12 -11.04 -12.65
N ALA A 47 9.80 -9.79 -12.95
CA ALA A 47 10.57 -8.89 -13.78
C ALA A 47 10.96 -7.64 -12.96
N LEU A 48 12.23 -7.52 -12.65
CA LEU A 48 12.78 -6.39 -11.92
C LEU A 48 13.33 -5.35 -12.91
N VAL A 49 12.72 -4.19 -12.97
CA VAL A 49 13.26 -3.07 -13.73
C VAL A 49 14.51 -2.54 -13.03
N LYS A 50 15.65 -2.70 -13.68
CA LYS A 50 16.96 -2.29 -13.15
C LYS A 50 17.26 -0.83 -13.43
N ARG A 51 16.98 -0.37 -14.64
CA ARG A 51 17.36 0.95 -15.13
C ARG A 51 16.49 1.37 -16.31
N LEU A 52 16.32 2.69 -16.46
CA LEU A 52 15.80 3.34 -17.65
C LEU A 52 16.96 3.98 -18.41
N GLU A 53 16.97 3.87 -19.71
CA GLU A 53 17.98 4.50 -20.56
C GLU A 53 17.32 5.50 -21.50
N THR A 54 17.97 6.63 -21.69
CA THR A 54 17.50 7.71 -22.55
C THR A 54 18.23 7.70 -23.89
N ASP A 55 17.66 8.44 -24.83
CA ASP A 55 18.37 8.86 -26.04
C ASP A 55 19.58 9.76 -25.72
N ASP A 56 20.39 10.10 -26.72
CA ASP A 56 21.57 10.95 -26.58
C ASP A 56 21.23 12.38 -26.14
N SER A 57 20.01 12.83 -26.37
CA SER A 57 19.51 14.13 -25.90
C SER A 57 19.13 14.14 -24.41
N GLY A 58 18.89 12.98 -23.84
CA GLY A 58 18.40 12.79 -22.47
C GLY A 58 16.92 13.11 -22.27
N ARG A 59 16.16 13.30 -23.33
CA ARG A 59 14.75 13.75 -23.24
C ARG A 59 13.72 12.64 -23.40
N GLU A 60 14.10 11.52 -23.96
CA GLU A 60 13.23 10.39 -24.24
C GLU A 60 13.77 9.11 -23.62
N VAL A 61 12.94 8.34 -22.93
CA VAL A 61 13.28 7.01 -22.46
C VAL A 61 13.14 6.02 -23.62
N THR A 62 14.24 5.49 -24.08
CA THR A 62 14.29 4.58 -25.24
C THR A 62 14.32 3.12 -24.86
N ARG A 63 14.85 2.79 -23.67
CA ARG A 63 14.97 1.41 -23.19
C ARG A 63 14.67 1.27 -21.71
N VAL A 64 13.96 0.20 -21.38
CA VAL A 64 13.70 -0.26 -20.02
C VAL A 64 14.45 -1.55 -19.80
N ILE A 65 15.48 -1.53 -18.98
CA ILE A 65 16.35 -2.68 -18.70
C ILE A 65 15.73 -3.49 -17.57
N VAL A 66 15.43 -4.75 -17.83
CA VAL A 66 14.70 -5.63 -16.93
C VAL A 66 15.52 -6.91 -16.70
N GLU A 67 15.64 -7.29 -15.44
CA GLU A 67 16.15 -8.59 -15.04
C GLU A 67 14.99 -9.55 -14.77
N ARG A 68 15.00 -10.70 -15.43
CA ARG A 68 13.98 -11.73 -15.25
C ARG A 68 14.65 -13.10 -15.28
N ASN A 69 14.46 -13.91 -14.23
CA ASN A 69 15.04 -15.24 -14.09
C ASN A 69 16.58 -15.28 -14.28
N GLY A 70 17.28 -14.22 -13.85
CA GLY A 70 18.73 -14.08 -14.00
C GLY A 70 19.19 -13.58 -15.38
N GLU A 71 18.29 -13.38 -16.33
CA GLU A 71 18.59 -12.86 -17.66
C GLU A 71 18.20 -11.38 -17.78
N THR A 72 18.97 -10.62 -18.55
CA THR A 72 18.66 -9.23 -18.86
C THR A 72 17.87 -9.15 -20.16
N THR A 73 16.69 -8.53 -20.09
CA THR A 73 15.80 -8.27 -21.22
C THR A 73 15.57 -6.77 -21.34
N THR A 74 15.29 -6.30 -22.53
CA THR A 74 15.00 -4.88 -22.79
C THR A 74 13.59 -4.71 -23.37
N PHE A 75 12.87 -3.74 -22.84
CA PHE A 75 11.59 -3.28 -23.39
C PHE A 75 11.71 -1.83 -23.87
N SER A 76 10.85 -1.45 -24.81
CA SER A 76 10.70 -0.08 -25.27
C SER A 76 9.22 0.26 -25.43
N GLY A 77 8.88 1.54 -25.41
CA GLY A 77 7.52 2.04 -25.62
C GLY A 77 7.54 3.53 -25.86
N SER A 78 6.55 4.02 -26.58
CA SER A 78 6.37 5.47 -26.82
C SER A 78 6.02 6.24 -25.51
N ILE A 79 5.50 5.56 -24.52
CA ILE A 79 5.23 6.11 -23.19
C ILE A 79 5.72 5.10 -22.14
N VAL A 80 6.53 5.55 -21.21
CA VAL A 80 7.01 4.76 -20.07
C VAL A 80 6.49 5.38 -18.77
N VAL A 81 5.68 4.63 -18.03
CA VAL A 81 5.11 5.08 -16.77
C VAL A 81 5.85 4.44 -15.60
N VAL A 82 6.48 5.26 -14.75
CA VAL A 82 7.14 4.82 -13.53
C VAL A 82 6.14 4.86 -12.38
N ALA A 83 5.57 3.71 -12.05
CA ALA A 83 4.51 3.56 -11.04
C ALA A 83 4.86 2.49 -9.99
N CYS A 84 6.10 2.54 -9.47
CA CYS A 84 6.65 1.52 -8.57
C CYS A 84 6.45 1.82 -7.08
N GLY A 85 5.54 2.74 -6.75
CA GLY A 85 5.39 3.29 -5.39
C GLY A 85 6.46 4.35 -5.08
N ALA A 86 6.28 5.10 -4.01
CA ALA A 86 7.08 6.28 -3.69
C ALA A 86 8.60 5.96 -3.58
N ILE A 87 8.94 4.89 -2.86
CA ILE A 87 10.33 4.52 -2.60
C ILE A 87 10.99 3.96 -3.87
N ASN A 88 10.37 2.96 -4.50
CA ASN A 88 10.99 2.28 -5.64
C ASN A 88 11.01 3.12 -6.92
N SER A 89 10.02 4.02 -7.12
CA SER A 89 10.06 4.97 -8.24
C SER A 89 11.25 5.92 -8.10
N ALA A 90 11.45 6.50 -6.91
CA ALA A 90 12.61 7.35 -6.64
C ALA A 90 13.94 6.58 -6.82
N ALA A 91 14.02 5.37 -6.27
CA ALA A 91 15.20 4.52 -6.40
C ALA A 91 15.50 4.15 -7.86
N LEU A 92 14.47 3.88 -8.68
CA LEU A 92 14.64 3.60 -10.10
C LEU A 92 15.15 4.83 -10.87
N LEU A 93 14.61 6.01 -10.62
CA LEU A 93 15.06 7.25 -11.24
C LEU A 93 16.52 7.56 -10.88
N LEU A 94 16.91 7.39 -9.61
CA LEU A 94 18.29 7.60 -9.17
C LEU A 94 19.27 6.59 -9.79
N ARG A 95 18.90 5.29 -9.85
CA ARG A 95 19.70 4.25 -10.50
C ARG A 95 19.87 4.45 -12.02
N SER A 96 18.99 5.22 -12.61
CA SER A 96 18.98 5.50 -14.04
C SER A 96 19.85 6.72 -14.42
N ALA A 97 20.75 7.15 -13.53
CA ALA A 97 21.70 8.21 -13.80
C ALA A 97 22.54 7.92 -15.07
N ASN A 98 22.84 8.97 -15.82
CA ASN A 98 23.67 8.94 -17.03
C ASN A 98 24.38 10.30 -17.22
N ASP A 99 25.14 10.45 -18.29
CA ASP A 99 25.91 11.68 -18.54
C ASP A 99 25.03 12.94 -18.67
N LYS A 100 23.81 12.82 -19.15
CA LYS A 100 22.83 13.93 -19.23
C LYS A 100 22.11 14.18 -17.92
N HIS A 101 21.99 13.14 -17.10
CA HIS A 101 21.30 13.16 -15.83
C HIS A 101 22.16 12.56 -14.71
N PRO A 102 23.29 13.20 -14.35
CA PRO A 102 24.30 12.62 -13.43
C PRO A 102 23.74 12.37 -12.00
N ARG A 103 22.66 13.03 -11.64
CA ARG A 103 21.98 12.86 -10.33
C ARG A 103 20.73 11.98 -10.40
N GLY A 104 20.50 11.27 -11.51
CA GLY A 104 19.29 10.47 -11.77
C GLY A 104 18.31 11.16 -12.71
N LEU A 105 17.44 10.37 -13.34
CA LEU A 105 16.39 10.90 -14.23
C LEU A 105 15.40 11.76 -13.45
N ALA A 106 14.86 12.79 -14.11
CA ALA A 106 13.93 13.77 -13.55
C ALA A 106 14.43 14.50 -12.29
N ASN A 107 15.74 14.46 -12.00
CA ASN A 107 16.33 14.97 -10.76
C ASN A 107 17.18 16.25 -10.96
N GLY A 108 16.79 17.11 -11.87
CA GLY A 108 17.44 18.41 -12.09
C GLY A 108 17.45 19.30 -10.84
N SER A 109 16.42 19.25 -10.02
CA SER A 109 16.27 19.99 -8.76
C SER A 109 16.89 19.29 -7.54
N ASP A 110 17.46 18.11 -7.70
CA ASP A 110 18.03 17.29 -6.61
C ASP A 110 17.04 16.95 -5.47
N VAL A 111 15.76 16.75 -5.81
CA VAL A 111 14.71 16.43 -4.82
C VAL A 111 14.24 14.97 -4.90
N VAL A 112 14.59 14.23 -5.95
CA VAL A 112 14.20 12.81 -6.07
C VAL A 112 14.87 11.99 -4.96
N GLY A 113 14.05 11.24 -4.23
CA GLY A 113 14.50 10.42 -3.10
C GLY A 113 14.72 11.20 -1.80
N ARG A 114 14.42 12.51 -1.79
CA ARG A 114 14.45 13.34 -0.59
C ARG A 114 13.04 13.57 -0.05
N HIS A 115 12.95 14.13 1.16
CA HIS A 115 11.67 14.50 1.80
C HIS A 115 10.69 13.34 1.92
N TYR A 116 11.20 12.14 2.26
CA TYR A 116 10.34 11.01 2.56
C TYR A 116 9.40 11.35 3.70
N MET A 117 8.11 11.15 3.47
CA MET A 117 7.06 11.38 4.46
C MET A 117 6.29 10.08 4.66
N GLY A 118 6.25 9.61 5.90
CA GLY A 118 5.40 8.52 6.32
C GLY A 118 4.07 9.04 6.88
N HIS A 119 3.08 8.19 6.97
CA HIS A 119 1.87 8.50 7.71
C HIS A 119 2.19 8.66 9.20
N VAL A 120 1.65 9.70 9.81
CA VAL A 120 1.71 9.89 11.27
C VAL A 120 0.41 9.35 11.85
N ASN A 121 0.45 8.11 12.29
CA ASN A 121 -0.72 7.41 12.80
C ASN A 121 -0.59 7.16 14.30
N SER A 122 -1.70 7.34 15.02
CA SER A 122 -1.84 6.93 16.41
C SER A 122 -2.92 5.85 16.49
N VAL A 123 -2.62 4.78 17.20
CA VAL A 123 -3.55 3.66 17.36
C VAL A 123 -4.06 3.65 18.80
N VAL A 124 -5.38 3.62 18.96
CA VAL A 124 -6.04 3.51 20.25
C VAL A 124 -6.88 2.24 20.26
N MET A 125 -6.62 1.35 21.21
CA MET A 125 -7.41 0.15 21.46
C MET A 125 -8.25 0.32 22.72
N ALA A 126 -9.56 0.17 22.58
CA ALA A 126 -10.48 0.18 23.74
C ALA A 126 -10.79 -1.25 24.18
N ILE A 127 -10.75 -1.47 25.48
CA ILE A 127 -11.07 -2.76 26.10
C ILE A 127 -12.30 -2.61 26.99
N SER A 128 -13.34 -3.39 26.73
CA SER A 128 -14.59 -3.40 27.49
C SER A 128 -14.49 -4.29 28.72
N LYS A 129 -15.30 -4.01 29.74
CA LYS A 129 -15.51 -4.93 30.88
C LYS A 129 -16.27 -6.19 30.46
N CYS A 130 -17.09 -6.11 29.41
CA CYS A 130 -17.84 -7.23 28.86
C CYS A 130 -17.20 -7.76 27.59
N PRO A 131 -17.27 -9.07 27.32
CA PRO A 131 -16.84 -9.63 26.04
C PRO A 131 -17.57 -8.95 24.86
N ASN A 132 -16.86 -8.71 23.78
CA ASN A 132 -17.42 -8.16 22.55
C ASN A 132 -17.53 -9.25 21.48
N PRO A 133 -18.72 -9.76 21.18
CA PRO A 133 -18.91 -10.83 20.22
C PRO A 133 -18.88 -10.34 18.75
N THR A 134 -18.75 -9.04 18.52
CA THR A 134 -18.76 -8.49 17.15
C THR A 134 -17.57 -9.03 16.35
N VAL A 135 -17.82 -9.44 15.12
CA VAL A 135 -16.83 -10.01 14.23
C VAL A 135 -16.25 -8.94 13.29
N PHE A 136 -17.13 -8.23 12.58
CA PHE A 136 -16.74 -7.19 11.64
C PHE A 136 -17.07 -5.81 12.20
N GLN A 137 -16.06 -4.98 12.39
CA GLN A 137 -16.20 -3.68 13.05
C GLN A 137 -15.74 -2.49 12.22
N LYS A 138 -15.15 -2.70 11.06
CA LYS A 138 -14.68 -1.62 10.17
C LYS A 138 -15.87 -0.92 9.49
N SER A 139 -16.63 -0.16 10.24
CA SER A 139 -17.91 0.40 9.81
C SER A 139 -18.05 1.90 9.99
N LEU A 140 -17.19 2.55 10.77
CA LEU A 140 -17.29 3.96 11.10
C LEU A 140 -15.98 4.70 10.86
N ALA A 141 -16.09 5.97 10.50
CA ALA A 141 -15.00 6.92 10.46
C ALA A 141 -15.49 8.31 10.89
N VAL A 142 -14.62 9.09 11.49
CA VAL A 142 -14.86 10.49 11.83
C VAL A 142 -13.98 11.35 10.95
N ASN A 143 -14.59 12.13 10.07
CA ASN A 143 -13.92 13.03 9.13
C ASN A 143 -14.18 14.51 9.42
N ASP A 144 -14.83 14.81 10.54
CA ASP A 144 -15.27 16.17 10.88
C ASP A 144 -14.10 17.16 10.96
N PHE A 145 -12.92 16.67 11.31
CA PHE A 145 -11.70 17.47 11.46
C PHE A 145 -10.69 17.28 10.34
N TYR A 146 -11.09 16.62 9.26
CA TYR A 146 -10.15 16.27 8.17
C TYR A 146 -9.47 17.50 7.57
N PHE A 147 -10.19 18.57 7.37
CA PHE A 147 -9.67 19.84 6.83
C PHE A 147 -9.34 20.89 7.88
N GLY A 148 -9.46 20.58 9.16
CA GLY A 148 -9.21 21.48 10.27
C GLY A 148 -10.41 21.63 11.20
N SER A 149 -10.35 22.59 12.12
CA SER A 149 -11.41 22.93 13.06
C SER A 149 -11.50 24.47 13.24
N LYS A 150 -12.44 24.92 14.06
CA LYS A 150 -12.55 26.35 14.42
C LYS A 150 -11.33 26.86 15.19
N GLU A 151 -10.62 25.97 15.89
CA GLU A 151 -9.47 26.28 16.73
C GLU A 151 -8.14 25.95 16.05
N TRP A 152 -8.17 25.21 14.94
CA TRP A 152 -6.98 24.77 14.22
C TRP A 152 -7.25 24.74 12.71
N GLU A 153 -6.60 25.60 11.97
CA GLU A 153 -6.84 25.82 10.53
C GLU A 153 -6.23 24.74 9.60
N TYR A 154 -5.28 23.94 10.12
CA TYR A 154 -4.60 22.94 9.31
C TYR A 154 -5.32 21.60 9.32
N PRO A 155 -5.15 20.77 8.27
CA PRO A 155 -5.69 19.42 8.24
C PRO A 155 -5.23 18.58 9.44
N MET A 156 -6.17 17.91 10.09
CA MET A 156 -5.91 17.06 11.26
C MET A 156 -5.93 15.57 10.93
N GLY A 157 -6.53 15.19 9.77
CA GLY A 157 -6.70 13.81 9.36
C GLY A 157 -8.06 13.22 9.74
N HIS A 158 -8.14 11.90 9.81
CA HIS A 158 -9.37 11.23 10.20
C HIS A 158 -9.13 10.14 11.25
N ILE A 159 -10.20 9.73 11.89
CA ILE A 159 -10.20 8.59 12.81
C ILE A 159 -11.10 7.52 12.19
N SER A 160 -10.59 6.30 12.00
CA SER A 160 -11.38 5.20 11.45
C SER A 160 -11.29 3.94 12.31
N PHE A 161 -12.37 3.17 12.32
CA PHE A 161 -12.32 1.81 12.83
C PHE A 161 -11.47 0.95 11.88
N VAL A 162 -10.50 0.27 12.43
CA VAL A 162 -9.63 -0.62 11.64
C VAL A 162 -10.09 -2.07 11.77
N GLY A 163 -10.64 -2.43 12.89
CA GLY A 163 -11.17 -3.75 13.15
C GLY A 163 -10.84 -4.23 14.55
N LYS A 164 -11.26 -5.45 14.85
CA LYS A 164 -11.02 -6.09 16.13
C LYS A 164 -9.72 -6.88 16.10
N LEU A 165 -8.86 -6.65 17.06
CA LEU A 165 -7.67 -7.46 17.26
C LEU A 165 -8.03 -8.73 18.06
N ASP A 166 -7.58 -9.87 17.57
CA ASP A 166 -7.62 -11.13 18.31
C ASP A 166 -6.32 -11.36 19.10
N GLY A 167 -6.29 -12.45 19.91
CA GLY A 167 -5.12 -12.77 20.69
C GLY A 167 -3.87 -13.04 19.86
N ASP A 168 -4.01 -13.61 18.66
CA ASP A 168 -2.90 -13.91 17.77
C ASP A 168 -2.28 -12.63 17.19
N ALA A 169 -3.11 -11.68 16.76
CA ALA A 169 -2.64 -10.38 16.32
C ALA A 169 -1.92 -9.61 17.44
N LEU A 170 -2.45 -9.66 18.65
CA LEU A 170 -1.83 -9.03 19.82
C LEU A 170 -0.49 -9.66 20.19
N ARG A 171 -0.30 -10.98 20.01
CA ARG A 171 0.99 -11.67 20.27
C ARG A 171 2.12 -11.12 19.40
N GLY A 172 1.83 -10.70 18.18
CA GLY A 172 2.85 -10.13 17.29
C GLY A 172 3.51 -8.86 17.81
N GLY A 173 2.81 -8.08 18.67
CA GLY A 173 3.32 -6.83 19.23
C GLY A 173 3.56 -6.87 20.74
N ALA A 174 3.18 -7.95 21.43
CA ALA A 174 3.27 -8.04 22.88
C ALA A 174 4.67 -8.43 23.37
N PRO A 175 5.13 -7.92 24.54
CA PRO A 175 6.33 -8.43 25.17
C PRO A 175 6.22 -9.92 25.46
N ALA A 176 7.34 -10.65 25.34
CA ALA A 176 7.39 -12.11 25.52
C ALA A 176 6.92 -12.60 26.90
N LEU A 177 6.95 -11.73 27.91
CA LEU A 177 6.52 -12.04 29.28
C LEU A 177 4.99 -11.97 29.47
N VAL A 178 4.24 -11.48 28.51
CA VAL A 178 2.77 -11.40 28.64
C VAL A 178 2.16 -12.78 28.34
N PRO A 179 1.45 -13.39 29.30
CA PRO A 179 0.84 -14.69 29.08
C PRO A 179 -0.17 -14.68 27.93
N GLY A 180 -0.13 -15.71 27.07
CA GLY A 180 -1.00 -15.79 25.91
C GLY A 180 -2.50 -15.70 26.24
N TRP A 181 -2.93 -16.31 27.37
CA TRP A 181 -4.31 -16.22 27.82
C TRP A 181 -4.76 -14.80 28.15
N THR A 182 -3.86 -13.93 28.61
CA THR A 182 -4.16 -12.50 28.83
C THR A 182 -4.46 -11.81 27.49
N LEU A 183 -3.66 -12.10 26.46
CA LEU A 183 -3.86 -11.55 25.11
C LEU A 183 -5.16 -12.05 24.49
N ASP A 184 -5.52 -13.31 24.74
CA ASP A 184 -6.81 -13.87 24.29
C ASP A 184 -8.00 -13.18 24.96
N GLN A 185 -7.88 -12.90 26.28
CA GLN A 185 -8.90 -12.13 26.99
C GLN A 185 -8.97 -10.69 26.48
N MET A 186 -7.84 -10.03 26.25
CA MET A 186 -7.83 -8.69 25.66
C MET A 186 -8.50 -8.69 24.30
N GLY A 187 -8.21 -9.66 23.44
CA GLY A 187 -8.87 -9.80 22.13
C GLY A 187 -10.38 -10.01 22.23
N ARG A 188 -10.84 -10.85 23.16
CA ARG A 188 -12.29 -11.06 23.40
C ARG A 188 -13.02 -9.82 23.88
N HIS A 189 -12.34 -8.96 24.63
CA HIS A 189 -12.90 -7.76 25.22
C HIS A 189 -12.60 -6.48 24.44
N SER A 190 -11.77 -6.55 23.40
CA SER A 190 -11.48 -5.40 22.56
C SER A 190 -12.74 -4.92 21.85
N LEU A 191 -12.94 -3.62 21.81
CA LEU A 191 -14.01 -2.99 21.01
C LEU A 191 -13.50 -2.86 19.59
N ASP A 192 -12.78 -1.80 19.35
CA ASP A 192 -12.13 -1.54 18.09
C ASP A 192 -10.79 -0.91 18.37
N PHE A 193 -9.89 -0.99 17.43
CA PHE A 193 -8.78 -0.07 17.44
C PHE A 193 -8.96 0.98 16.33
N TRP A 194 -8.51 2.17 16.63
CA TRP A 194 -8.70 3.37 15.84
C TRP A 194 -7.36 3.80 15.28
N LEU A 195 -7.37 4.22 14.04
CA LEU A 195 -6.22 4.76 13.36
C LEU A 195 -6.53 6.17 12.85
#